data_8fc52ab9c69c86531c681b36cb9fb8dc
#
_entry.id   8fc52ab9c69c86531c681b36cb9fb8dc
#
_cell.length_a   1.000
_cell.length_b   1.000
_cell.length_c   1.000
_cell.angle_alpha   90.00
_cell.angle_beta   90.00
_cell.angle_gamma   90.00
#
_symmetry.space_group_name_H-M   'P 1'
#
loop_
_entity.id
_entity.type
_entity.pdbx_description
1 polymer ?
#
loop_
_entity_poly.entity_id
_entity_poly.type
_entity_poly.pdbx_seq_one_letter_code
_entity_poly.pdbx_strand_id
1 'polypeptide(L)'
;MVQQNIDKIISNYLTKNIVFSEENLLATKLSLLDTMGCIYNASTYEVPMRFATRGQYGSNTNPFLVVNDMQSSKEITRYLSILTRWFDYNDTFLAKEWAHPSDKIGTAFGYFFNHKDQNLSEFLQSIIQMYEIQGCLALGTSLNEKGYDHVFYVKLASGVVFSSLLSNQNEESISRTVNNILQDGVNLRSYRHAPNVGKRKSWAAGDAASRGIEIAEISEFPDNIYRKLTYFSNLNTS
;
A
#
# COMPACT_ATOMS: atom_id res chain seq x y z
N MET A 1 -30.98 5.02 6.32
CA MET A 1 -29.56 5.44 6.10
C MET A 1 -29.14 5.01 4.71
N VAL A 2 -28.69 5.92 3.86
CA VAL A 2 -28.16 5.57 2.53
C VAL A 2 -26.84 4.82 2.77
N GLN A 3 -26.80 3.55 2.42
CA GLN A 3 -25.57 2.75 2.50
C GLN A 3 -24.60 3.30 1.46
N GLN A 4 -23.61 4.07 1.91
CA GLN A 4 -22.57 4.56 1.02
C GLN A 4 -21.66 3.39 0.63
N ASN A 5 -21.40 3.24 -0.65
CA ASN A 5 -20.47 2.23 -1.15
C ASN A 5 -19.02 2.64 -0.78
N ILE A 6 -18.17 1.68 -0.48
CA ILE A 6 -16.79 1.90 -0.06
C ILE A 6 -15.97 2.71 -1.09
N ASP A 7 -16.25 2.52 -2.38
CA ASP A 7 -15.62 3.28 -3.47
C ASP A 7 -15.92 4.78 -3.36
N LYS A 8 -17.17 5.14 -3.03
CA LYS A 8 -17.59 6.53 -2.82
C LYS A 8 -17.00 7.14 -1.56
N ILE A 9 -16.88 6.37 -0.48
CA ILE A 9 -16.28 6.85 0.77
C ILE A 9 -14.80 7.19 0.52
N ILE A 10 -14.05 6.28 -0.12
CA ILE A 10 -12.62 6.46 -0.37
C ILE A 10 -12.39 7.58 -1.41
N SER A 11 -13.13 7.59 -2.51
CA SER A 11 -12.94 8.64 -3.53
C SER A 11 -13.29 10.02 -2.97
N ASN A 12 -14.39 10.16 -2.24
CA ASN A 12 -14.76 11.41 -1.58
C ASN A 12 -13.72 11.87 -0.55
N TYR A 13 -13.04 10.94 0.14
CA TYR A 13 -11.97 11.29 1.07
C TYR A 13 -10.75 11.83 0.30
N LEU A 14 -10.32 11.14 -0.74
CA LEU A 14 -9.10 11.49 -1.49
C LEU A 14 -9.24 12.73 -2.38
N THR A 15 -10.46 13.12 -2.74
CA THR A 15 -10.75 14.34 -3.52
C THR A 15 -10.95 15.59 -2.66
N LYS A 16 -10.97 15.45 -1.32
CA LYS A 16 -11.07 16.59 -0.42
C LYS A 16 -9.71 17.28 -0.27
N ASN A 17 -9.74 18.59 -0.27
CA ASN A 17 -8.58 19.37 0.13
C ASN A 17 -8.44 19.37 1.66
N ILE A 18 -7.69 18.38 2.19
CA ILE A 18 -7.48 18.19 3.63
C ILE A 18 -6.16 18.85 4.00
N VAL A 19 -6.21 19.74 4.97
CA VAL A 19 -5.02 20.33 5.59
C VAL A 19 -4.68 19.51 6.84
N PHE A 20 -3.55 18.82 6.80
CA PHE A 20 -3.06 18.05 7.95
C PHE A 20 -2.37 18.95 8.97
N SER A 21 -2.52 18.65 10.25
CA SER A 21 -1.87 19.40 11.33
C SER A 21 -0.35 19.22 11.32
N GLU A 22 0.37 20.14 11.96
CA GLU A 22 1.82 19.99 12.15
C GLU A 22 2.18 18.71 12.92
N GLU A 23 1.34 18.30 13.87
CA GLU A 23 1.50 17.05 14.61
C GLU A 23 1.42 15.83 13.69
N ASN A 24 0.43 15.78 12.79
CA ASN A 24 0.32 14.71 11.80
C ASN A 24 1.54 14.67 10.88
N LEU A 25 2.01 15.83 10.43
CA LEU A 25 3.19 15.93 9.57
C LEU A 25 4.46 15.50 10.30
N LEU A 26 4.61 15.85 11.58
CA LEU A 26 5.75 15.42 12.40
C LEU A 26 5.73 13.90 12.61
N ALA A 27 4.58 13.34 13.00
CA ALA A 27 4.42 11.88 13.16
C ALA A 27 4.77 11.13 11.87
N THR A 28 4.34 11.67 10.71
CA THR A 28 4.66 11.10 9.40
C THR A 28 6.14 11.14 9.09
N LYS A 29 6.83 12.25 9.40
CA LYS A 29 8.29 12.37 9.22
C LYS A 29 9.05 11.36 10.10
N LEU A 30 8.60 11.14 11.33
CA LEU A 30 9.20 10.15 12.24
C LEU A 30 8.99 8.73 11.71
N SER A 31 7.78 8.39 11.26
CA SER A 31 7.48 7.09 10.65
C SER A 31 8.28 6.86 9.35
N LEU A 32 8.45 7.90 8.54
CA LEU A 32 9.30 7.86 7.35
C LEU A 32 10.76 7.58 7.71
N LEU A 33 11.31 8.28 8.71
CA LEU A 33 12.68 8.10 9.18
C LEU A 33 12.90 6.67 9.69
N ASP A 34 11.98 6.15 10.50
CA ASP A 34 12.00 4.76 10.99
C ASP A 34 11.99 3.76 9.81
N THR A 35 11.09 3.98 8.85
CA THR A 35 11.00 3.15 7.64
C THR A 35 12.29 3.16 6.82
N MET A 36 12.93 4.32 6.67
CA MET A 36 14.23 4.41 6.01
C MET A 36 15.31 3.63 6.76
N GLY A 37 15.29 3.65 8.10
CA GLY A 37 16.14 2.81 8.93
C GLY A 37 15.93 1.31 8.67
N CYS A 38 14.68 0.86 8.59
CA CYS A 38 14.33 -0.52 8.25
C CYS A 38 14.86 -0.92 6.87
N ILE A 39 14.67 -0.06 5.86
CA ILE A 39 15.16 -0.28 4.49
C ILE A 39 16.69 -0.40 4.45
N TYR A 40 17.40 0.54 5.07
CA TYR A 40 18.86 0.52 5.11
C TYR A 40 19.39 -0.73 5.82
N ASN A 41 18.82 -1.06 6.99
CA ASN A 41 19.25 -2.26 7.70
C ASN A 41 18.99 -3.53 6.87
N ALA A 42 17.83 -3.67 6.26
CA ALA A 42 17.53 -4.82 5.40
C ALA A 42 18.49 -4.92 4.20
N SER A 43 18.93 -3.79 3.63
CA SER A 43 19.84 -3.77 2.48
C SER A 43 21.26 -4.25 2.81
N THR A 44 21.64 -4.34 4.08
CA THR A 44 22.94 -4.88 4.48
C THR A 44 23.02 -6.41 4.44
N TYR A 45 21.87 -7.09 4.23
CA TYR A 45 21.80 -8.55 4.19
C TYR A 45 21.54 -9.06 2.77
N GLU A 46 22.21 -10.16 2.44
CA GLU A 46 22.10 -10.78 1.10
C GLU A 46 20.68 -11.28 0.78
N VAL A 47 20.01 -11.93 1.74
CA VAL A 47 18.71 -12.57 1.50
C VAL A 47 17.61 -11.53 1.20
N PRO A 48 17.41 -10.45 2.00
CA PRO A 48 16.44 -9.41 1.63
C PRO A 48 16.73 -8.79 0.28
N MET A 49 17.99 -8.43 0.00
CA MET A 49 18.37 -7.82 -1.27
C MET A 49 18.06 -8.75 -2.46
N ARG A 50 18.40 -10.03 -2.35
CA ARG A 50 18.07 -11.02 -3.40
C ARG A 50 16.57 -11.12 -3.68
N PHE A 51 15.70 -11.11 -2.64
CA PHE A 51 14.25 -11.15 -2.82
C PHE A 51 13.70 -9.83 -3.36
N ALA A 52 14.18 -8.71 -2.86
CA ALA A 52 13.70 -7.38 -3.26
C ALA A 52 14.09 -7.05 -4.70
N THR A 53 15.32 -7.38 -5.11
CA THR A 53 15.90 -7.06 -6.43
C THR A 53 15.86 -8.22 -7.43
N ARG A 54 15.27 -9.37 -7.05
CA ARG A 54 15.31 -10.61 -7.85
C ARG A 54 16.74 -11.06 -8.21
N GLY A 55 17.71 -10.77 -7.32
CA GLY A 55 19.11 -11.15 -7.49
C GLY A 55 19.95 -10.20 -8.33
N GLN A 56 19.42 -9.04 -8.72
CA GLN A 56 20.17 -8.06 -9.54
C GLN A 56 21.25 -7.31 -8.75
N TYR A 57 21.06 -7.12 -7.44
CA TYR A 57 21.97 -6.37 -6.58
C TYR A 57 22.33 -7.18 -5.34
N GLY A 58 23.60 -7.02 -4.90
CA GLY A 58 24.10 -7.62 -3.67
C GLY A 58 23.77 -6.82 -2.42
N SER A 59 24.11 -7.40 -1.26
CA SER A 59 24.04 -6.70 0.04
C SER A 59 25.00 -5.52 0.10
N ASN A 60 24.75 -4.60 1.04
CA ASN A 60 25.53 -3.36 1.24
C ASN A 60 25.49 -2.38 0.05
N THR A 61 24.59 -2.57 -0.90
CA THR A 61 24.30 -1.55 -1.90
C THR A 61 23.34 -0.52 -1.28
N ASN A 62 23.62 0.78 -1.51
CA ASN A 62 22.71 1.82 -1.03
C ASN A 62 21.31 1.63 -1.66
N PRO A 63 20.27 1.40 -0.85
CA PRO A 63 18.96 1.02 -1.37
C PRO A 63 18.30 2.11 -2.21
N PHE A 64 18.59 3.37 -1.94
CA PHE A 64 18.02 4.48 -2.71
C PHE A 64 18.79 4.78 -4.01
N LEU A 65 20.04 4.33 -4.16
CA LEU A 65 20.72 4.37 -5.44
C LEU A 65 20.19 3.29 -6.39
N VAL A 66 19.83 2.12 -5.87
CA VAL A 66 19.21 1.03 -6.66
C VAL A 66 17.90 1.47 -7.31
N VAL A 67 17.14 2.36 -6.64
CA VAL A 67 15.89 2.90 -7.19
C VAL A 67 16.11 3.65 -8.52
N ASN A 68 17.24 4.31 -8.72
CA ASN A 68 17.53 5.04 -9.96
C ASN A 68 17.60 4.15 -11.20
N ASP A 69 17.87 2.85 -11.01
CA ASP A 69 17.95 1.87 -12.10
C ASP A 69 16.60 1.21 -12.40
N MET A 70 15.59 1.48 -11.56
CA MET A 70 14.24 0.93 -11.71
C MET A 70 13.39 1.77 -12.65
N GLN A 71 12.61 1.12 -13.52
CA GLN A 71 11.90 1.77 -14.62
C GLN A 71 10.44 2.11 -14.29
N SER A 72 9.88 1.58 -13.21
CA SER A 72 8.45 1.76 -12.91
C SER A 72 8.18 1.99 -11.44
N SER A 73 7.11 2.75 -11.15
CA SER A 73 6.59 2.98 -9.80
C SER A 73 6.26 1.67 -9.09
N LYS A 74 5.71 0.70 -9.82
CA LYS A 74 5.43 -0.66 -9.33
C LYS A 74 6.68 -1.37 -8.82
N GLU A 75 7.77 -1.29 -9.56
CA GLU A 75 9.03 -1.95 -9.20
C GLU A 75 9.66 -1.31 -7.96
N ILE A 76 9.74 0.02 -7.91
CA ILE A 76 10.22 0.79 -6.77
C ILE A 76 9.38 0.48 -5.52
N THR A 77 8.05 0.53 -5.64
CA THR A 77 7.12 0.22 -4.57
C THR A 77 7.39 -1.18 -4.01
N ARG A 78 7.47 -2.20 -4.87
CA ARG A 78 7.72 -3.57 -4.46
C ARG A 78 9.06 -3.70 -3.73
N TYR A 79 10.10 -3.14 -4.29
CA TYR A 79 11.45 -3.18 -3.76
C TYR A 79 11.55 -2.59 -2.35
N LEU A 80 11.13 -1.35 -2.17
CA LEU A 80 11.23 -0.65 -0.90
C LEU A 80 10.30 -1.24 0.16
N SER A 81 9.08 -1.64 -0.20
CA SER A 81 8.15 -2.27 0.74
C SER A 81 8.63 -3.65 1.20
N ILE A 82 9.32 -4.43 0.38
CA ILE A 82 9.97 -5.67 0.80
C ILE A 82 11.05 -5.40 1.83
N LEU A 83 11.93 -4.44 1.59
CA LEU A 83 13.00 -4.10 2.53
C LEU A 83 12.43 -3.55 3.86
N THR A 84 11.40 -2.70 3.79
CA THR A 84 10.70 -2.19 4.98
C THR A 84 10.23 -3.34 5.88
N ARG A 85 9.57 -4.34 5.27
CA ARG A 85 8.89 -5.41 6.00
C ARG A 85 9.81 -6.58 6.38
N TRP A 86 11.02 -6.65 5.89
CA TRP A 86 11.80 -7.87 5.92
C TRP A 86 11.98 -8.48 7.31
N PHE A 87 12.33 -7.69 8.29
CA PHE A 87 12.61 -8.14 9.66
C PHE A 87 11.42 -8.04 10.62
N ASP A 88 10.26 -7.54 10.17
CA ASP A 88 9.03 -7.51 10.97
C ASP A 88 9.12 -6.60 12.23
N TYR A 89 9.96 -5.55 12.19
CA TYR A 89 10.13 -4.58 13.27
C TYR A 89 9.78 -3.14 12.88
N ASN A 90 9.28 -2.94 11.66
CA ASN A 90 8.67 -1.67 11.28
C ASN A 90 7.39 -1.42 12.09
N ASP A 91 6.85 -0.23 12.01
CA ASP A 91 5.70 0.22 12.80
C ASP A 91 4.56 -0.81 12.89
N THR A 92 3.78 -0.75 13.97
CA THR A 92 2.66 -1.66 14.19
C THR A 92 1.42 -0.89 14.62
N PHE A 93 0.30 -1.16 13.97
CA PHE A 93 -1.02 -0.65 14.34
C PHE A 93 -1.89 -1.79 14.86
N LEU A 94 -2.23 -1.71 16.16
CA LEU A 94 -3.03 -2.72 16.86
C LEU A 94 -4.51 -2.32 16.86
N ALA A 95 -5.30 -2.99 16.03
CA ALA A 95 -6.73 -2.78 15.89
C ALA A 95 -7.45 -4.13 15.82
N LYS A 96 -8.68 -4.21 15.32
CA LYS A 96 -9.33 -5.49 15.01
C LYS A 96 -8.50 -6.31 14.01
N GLU A 97 -7.94 -5.64 13.00
CA GLU A 97 -6.90 -6.21 12.15
C GLU A 97 -5.56 -5.58 12.49
N TRP A 98 -4.58 -6.40 12.81
CA TRP A 98 -3.21 -5.94 13.04
C TRP A 98 -2.53 -5.65 11.71
N ALA A 99 -1.83 -4.53 11.66
CA ALA A 99 -1.21 -4.07 10.43
C ALA A 99 0.15 -3.41 10.71
N HIS A 100 0.94 -3.26 9.66
CA HIS A 100 2.15 -2.46 9.63
C HIS A 100 1.94 -1.35 8.59
N PRO A 101 1.50 -0.17 9.02
CA PRO A 101 1.15 0.90 8.07
C PRO A 101 2.29 1.34 7.17
N SER A 102 3.54 1.30 7.64
CA SER A 102 4.72 1.66 6.84
C SER A 102 5.00 0.72 5.66
N ASP A 103 4.38 -0.47 5.61
CA ASP A 103 4.46 -1.38 4.45
C ASP A 103 4.15 -0.69 3.11
N LYS A 104 3.42 0.45 3.15
CA LYS A 104 3.00 1.22 1.98
C LYS A 104 3.88 2.41 1.63
N ILE A 105 4.83 2.80 2.49
CA ILE A 105 5.68 3.98 2.24
C ILE A 105 6.45 3.84 0.92
N GLY A 106 6.80 2.59 0.54
CA GLY A 106 7.35 2.31 -0.79
C GLY A 106 6.49 2.82 -1.95
N THR A 107 5.16 2.92 -1.78
CA THR A 107 4.25 3.47 -2.79
C THR A 107 4.48 4.97 -3.01
N ALA A 108 4.63 5.75 -1.94
CA ALA A 108 4.95 7.16 -2.04
C ALA A 108 6.28 7.35 -2.79
N PHE A 109 7.32 6.62 -2.42
CA PHE A 109 8.59 6.63 -3.15
C PHE A 109 8.41 6.25 -4.63
N GLY A 110 7.65 5.18 -4.92
CA GLY A 110 7.39 4.72 -6.29
C GLY A 110 6.76 5.81 -7.16
N TYR A 111 5.82 6.58 -6.62
CA TYR A 111 5.25 7.71 -7.33
C TYR A 111 6.26 8.85 -7.52
N PHE A 112 6.84 9.33 -6.42
CA PHE A 112 7.63 10.57 -6.42
C PHE A 112 9.01 10.44 -7.09
N PHE A 113 9.59 9.24 -7.17
CA PHE A 113 10.81 9.03 -7.95
C PHE A 113 10.56 9.16 -9.46
N ASN A 114 9.37 8.83 -9.94
CA ASN A 114 9.02 8.90 -11.35
C ASN A 114 8.33 10.23 -11.76
N HIS A 115 7.88 11.05 -10.79
CA HIS A 115 7.19 12.31 -11.01
C HIS A 115 7.94 13.44 -10.31
N LYS A 116 8.89 14.06 -11.02
CA LYS A 116 9.89 14.99 -10.45
C LYS A 116 9.36 16.37 -10.05
N ASP A 117 8.16 16.75 -10.50
CA ASP A 117 7.58 18.07 -10.24
C ASP A 117 6.81 18.15 -8.92
N GLN A 118 6.87 17.11 -8.11
CA GLN A 118 6.13 16.97 -6.86
C GLN A 118 6.93 17.53 -5.66
N ASN A 119 6.22 18.01 -4.66
CA ASN A 119 6.81 18.59 -3.46
C ASN A 119 6.73 17.65 -2.23
N LEU A 120 7.55 17.96 -1.22
CA LEU A 120 7.60 17.17 0.02
C LEU A 120 6.26 17.14 0.76
N SER A 121 5.44 18.19 0.67
CA SER A 121 4.13 18.24 1.33
C SER A 121 3.20 17.18 0.76
N GLU A 122 3.12 17.06 -0.56
CA GLU A 122 2.31 16.04 -1.23
C GLU A 122 2.80 14.62 -0.93
N PHE A 123 4.13 14.44 -0.88
CA PHE A 123 4.73 13.18 -0.46
C PHE A 123 4.27 12.76 0.95
N LEU A 124 4.36 13.66 1.93
CA LEU A 124 3.93 13.38 3.30
C LEU A 124 2.41 13.17 3.40
N GLN A 125 1.62 13.96 2.68
CA GLN A 125 0.17 13.80 2.62
C GLN A 125 -0.23 12.43 2.07
N SER A 126 0.43 11.95 1.02
CA SER A 126 0.15 10.62 0.46
C SER A 126 0.39 9.49 1.47
N ILE A 127 1.42 9.62 2.30
CA ILE A 127 1.70 8.67 3.39
C ILE A 127 0.56 8.72 4.41
N ILE A 128 0.15 9.90 4.88
CA ILE A 128 -0.96 10.05 5.83
C ILE A 128 -2.23 9.42 5.28
N GLN A 129 -2.60 9.72 4.04
CA GLN A 129 -3.79 9.18 3.39
C GLN A 129 -3.78 7.64 3.34
N MET A 130 -2.63 7.04 3.02
CA MET A 130 -2.49 5.59 3.06
C MET A 130 -2.66 5.02 4.46
N TYR A 131 -2.12 5.68 5.50
CA TYR A 131 -2.25 5.27 6.89
C TYR A 131 -3.71 5.35 7.35
N GLU A 132 -4.41 6.44 7.05
CA GLU A 132 -5.82 6.62 7.43
C GLU A 132 -6.74 5.61 6.76
N ILE A 133 -6.59 5.37 5.45
CA ILE A 133 -7.42 4.38 4.75
C ILE A 133 -7.23 2.99 5.36
N GLN A 134 -5.99 2.55 5.55
CA GLN A 134 -5.74 1.25 6.17
C GLN A 134 -6.20 1.21 7.63
N GLY A 135 -5.93 2.27 8.40
CA GLY A 135 -6.30 2.37 9.81
C GLY A 135 -7.80 2.29 10.03
N CYS A 136 -8.59 3.05 9.26
CA CYS A 136 -10.05 3.00 9.33
C CYS A 136 -10.60 1.61 9.01
N LEU A 137 -10.08 0.94 7.98
CA LEU A 137 -10.48 -0.42 7.62
C LEU A 137 -10.11 -1.43 8.71
N ALA A 138 -8.91 -1.32 9.26
CA ALA A 138 -8.40 -2.19 10.31
C ALA A 138 -9.16 -2.04 11.65
N LEU A 139 -9.65 -0.83 11.96
CA LEU A 139 -10.52 -0.59 13.10
C LEU A 139 -11.93 -1.22 12.92
N GLY A 140 -12.43 -1.21 11.68
CA GLY A 140 -13.77 -1.68 11.37
C GLY A 140 -13.90 -3.19 11.24
N THR A 141 -12.90 -3.86 10.64
CA THR A 141 -13.04 -5.26 10.21
C THR A 141 -11.75 -6.05 10.39
N SER A 142 -11.88 -7.28 10.91
CA SER A 142 -10.78 -8.25 10.92
C SER A 142 -10.86 -9.17 9.71
N LEU A 143 -9.84 -9.12 8.87
CA LEU A 143 -9.63 -10.08 7.77
C LEU A 143 -9.12 -11.42 8.30
N ASN A 144 -8.30 -11.36 9.35
CA ASN A 144 -7.72 -12.53 10.01
C ASN A 144 -8.77 -13.52 10.51
N GLU A 145 -9.85 -13.03 11.13
CA GLU A 145 -10.97 -13.87 11.59
C GLU A 145 -11.63 -14.65 10.45
N LYS A 146 -11.49 -14.16 9.22
CA LYS A 146 -12.05 -14.78 8.01
C LYS A 146 -11.02 -15.59 7.21
N GLY A 147 -9.81 -15.77 7.74
CA GLY A 147 -8.72 -16.49 7.07
C GLY A 147 -8.00 -15.70 5.98
N TYR A 148 -8.28 -14.39 5.87
CA TYR A 148 -7.65 -13.49 4.91
C TYR A 148 -6.49 -12.71 5.54
N ASP A 149 -5.62 -12.18 4.70
CA ASP A 149 -4.43 -11.45 5.13
C ASP A 149 -4.62 -9.93 5.06
N HIS A 150 -4.12 -9.22 6.07
CA HIS A 150 -4.13 -7.76 6.14
C HIS A 150 -3.44 -7.07 4.96
N VAL A 151 -2.58 -7.75 4.21
CA VAL A 151 -1.95 -7.18 3.02
C VAL A 151 -2.95 -6.78 1.94
N PHE A 152 -4.20 -7.25 2.02
CA PHE A 152 -5.28 -6.70 1.20
C PHE A 152 -5.50 -5.21 1.46
N TYR A 153 -5.44 -4.76 2.72
CA TYR A 153 -5.53 -3.33 3.04
C TYR A 153 -4.30 -2.55 2.54
N VAL A 154 -3.12 -3.19 2.54
CA VAL A 154 -1.92 -2.62 1.91
C VAL A 154 -2.15 -2.42 0.41
N LYS A 155 -2.66 -3.43 -0.30
CA LYS A 155 -3.01 -3.35 -1.73
C LYS A 155 -4.00 -2.22 -2.01
N LEU A 156 -5.08 -2.17 -1.23
CA LEU A 156 -6.13 -1.17 -1.43
C LEU A 156 -5.62 0.25 -1.18
N ALA A 157 -5.01 0.52 -0.02
CA ALA A 157 -4.55 1.86 0.32
C ALA A 157 -3.44 2.35 -0.65
N SER A 158 -2.50 1.48 -1.02
CA SER A 158 -1.48 1.80 -2.02
C SER A 158 -2.09 2.14 -3.38
N GLY A 159 -2.98 1.30 -3.88
CA GLY A 159 -3.57 1.49 -5.21
C GLY A 159 -4.43 2.75 -5.30
N VAL A 160 -5.29 3.00 -4.31
CA VAL A 160 -6.22 4.15 -4.39
C VAL A 160 -5.52 5.49 -4.19
N VAL A 161 -4.50 5.57 -3.33
CA VAL A 161 -3.70 6.80 -3.17
C VAL A 161 -2.82 7.03 -4.39
N PHE A 162 -2.22 5.98 -4.96
CA PHE A 162 -1.47 6.10 -6.21
C PHE A 162 -2.38 6.55 -7.36
N SER A 163 -3.59 5.99 -7.51
CA SER A 163 -4.59 6.42 -8.51
C SER A 163 -4.99 7.89 -8.30
N SER A 164 -5.18 8.32 -7.05
CA SER A 164 -5.48 9.72 -6.73
C SER A 164 -4.38 10.67 -7.21
N LEU A 165 -3.12 10.31 -6.97
CA LEU A 165 -1.97 11.10 -7.42
C LEU A 165 -1.86 11.10 -8.96
N LEU A 166 -2.01 9.92 -9.58
CA LEU A 166 -1.86 9.75 -11.03
C LEU A 166 -2.94 10.50 -11.82
N SER A 167 -4.18 10.45 -11.35
CA SER A 167 -5.35 11.03 -11.99
C SER A 167 -5.64 12.48 -11.58
N ASN A 168 -4.76 13.11 -10.80
CA ASN A 168 -4.98 14.43 -10.21
C ASN A 168 -6.30 14.50 -9.43
N GLN A 169 -6.51 13.54 -8.51
CA GLN A 169 -7.67 13.42 -7.63
C GLN A 169 -9.01 13.22 -8.38
N ASN A 170 -8.99 12.55 -9.51
CA ASN A 170 -10.21 12.23 -10.25
C ASN A 170 -11.05 11.18 -9.52
N GLU A 171 -12.27 11.55 -9.09
CA GLU A 171 -13.17 10.67 -8.31
C GLU A 171 -13.49 9.37 -9.05
N GLU A 172 -13.69 9.43 -10.36
CA GLU A 172 -14.05 8.26 -11.16
C GLU A 172 -12.89 7.27 -11.30
N SER A 173 -11.67 7.75 -11.53
CA SER A 173 -10.46 6.91 -11.58
C SER A 173 -10.21 6.21 -10.24
N ILE A 174 -10.35 6.94 -9.13
CA ILE A 174 -10.21 6.38 -7.78
C ILE A 174 -11.28 5.30 -7.54
N SER A 175 -12.54 5.58 -7.87
CA SER A 175 -13.64 4.63 -7.72
C SER A 175 -13.44 3.37 -8.57
N ARG A 176 -12.98 3.50 -9.82
CA ARG A 176 -12.60 2.35 -10.67
C ARG A 176 -11.49 1.53 -10.02
N THR A 177 -10.47 2.18 -9.49
CA THR A 177 -9.35 1.51 -8.81
C THR A 177 -9.83 0.72 -7.60
N VAL A 178 -10.71 1.29 -6.75
CA VAL A 178 -11.32 0.55 -5.64
C VAL A 178 -12.03 -0.71 -6.14
N ASN A 179 -12.89 -0.57 -7.14
CA ASN A 179 -13.68 -1.68 -7.67
C ASN A 179 -12.80 -2.78 -8.30
N ASN A 180 -11.75 -2.42 -9.03
CA ASN A 180 -10.81 -3.36 -9.61
C ASN A 180 -10.00 -4.11 -8.54
N ILE A 181 -9.57 -3.43 -7.47
CA ILE A 181 -8.85 -4.06 -6.36
C ILE A 181 -9.75 -5.04 -5.61
N LEU A 182 -11.03 -4.70 -5.40
CA LEU A 182 -11.97 -5.60 -4.75
C LEU A 182 -12.20 -6.88 -5.58
N GLN A 183 -12.19 -6.78 -6.90
CA GLN A 183 -12.33 -7.93 -7.81
C GLN A 183 -11.06 -8.77 -7.95
N ASP A 184 -9.89 -8.17 -7.74
CA ASP A 184 -8.60 -8.87 -7.81
C ASP A 184 -8.41 -9.90 -6.66
N GLY A 185 -9.35 -9.92 -5.71
CA GLY A 185 -9.38 -10.90 -4.64
C GLY A 185 -8.54 -10.55 -3.43
N VAL A 186 -8.61 -11.42 -2.43
CA VAL A 186 -7.98 -11.25 -1.12
C VAL A 186 -6.92 -12.33 -0.92
N ASN A 187 -5.79 -11.96 -0.34
CA ASN A 187 -4.73 -12.91 -0.02
C ASN A 187 -5.15 -13.81 1.14
N LEU A 188 -4.90 -15.11 1.02
CA LEU A 188 -5.11 -16.07 2.11
C LEU A 188 -4.00 -15.91 3.16
N ARG A 189 -4.35 -16.10 4.45
CA ARG A 189 -3.42 -15.98 5.58
C ARG A 189 -2.62 -17.24 5.88
N SER A 190 -2.87 -18.36 5.21
CA SER A 190 -2.29 -19.67 5.50
C SER A 190 -0.76 -19.69 5.63
N TYR A 191 -0.05 -18.83 4.89
CA TYR A 191 1.41 -18.75 4.93
C TYR A 191 1.98 -18.05 6.19
N ARG A 192 1.13 -17.54 7.08
CA ARG A 192 1.55 -16.93 8.37
C ARG A 192 1.43 -17.93 9.54
N HIS A 193 0.92 -19.11 9.30
CA HIS A 193 0.71 -20.16 10.32
C HIS A 193 1.53 -21.40 10.00
N ALA A 194 2.00 -22.07 11.07
CA ALA A 194 2.67 -23.37 10.92
C ALA A 194 1.72 -24.39 10.26
N PRO A 195 2.20 -25.29 9.40
CA PRO A 195 3.61 -25.48 9.00
C PRO A 195 4.06 -24.58 7.83
N ASN A 196 3.23 -23.66 7.35
CA ASN A 196 3.43 -22.95 6.08
C ASN A 196 4.23 -21.65 6.22
N VAL A 197 4.75 -21.33 7.41
CA VAL A 197 5.52 -20.08 7.63
C VAL A 197 6.82 -20.13 6.85
N GLY A 198 6.99 -19.14 5.97
CA GLY A 198 8.15 -19.03 5.10
C GLY A 198 8.46 -17.58 4.73
N LYS A 199 9.38 -17.39 3.80
CA LYS A 199 9.83 -16.06 3.36
C LYS A 199 8.72 -15.19 2.76
N ARG A 200 7.58 -15.78 2.35
CA ARG A 200 6.41 -15.01 1.89
C ARG A 200 5.95 -13.98 2.92
N LYS A 201 6.04 -14.28 4.21
CA LYS A 201 5.71 -13.33 5.28
C LYS A 201 6.44 -11.99 5.14
N SER A 202 7.71 -12.03 4.72
CA SER A 202 8.55 -10.84 4.60
C SER A 202 8.33 -10.05 3.29
N TRP A 203 7.83 -10.69 2.21
CA TRP A 203 7.68 -10.00 0.92
C TRP A 203 6.21 -9.79 0.46
N ALA A 204 5.25 -10.36 1.18
CA ALA A 204 3.83 -10.30 0.80
C ALA A 204 3.27 -8.87 0.77
N ALA A 205 3.73 -8.01 1.67
CA ALA A 205 3.29 -6.61 1.69
C ALA A 205 3.79 -5.84 0.46
N GLY A 206 5.05 -6.03 0.07
CA GLY A 206 5.61 -5.42 -1.15
C GLY A 206 4.94 -5.93 -2.43
N ASP A 207 4.60 -7.22 -2.47
CA ASP A 207 3.82 -7.81 -3.56
C ASP A 207 2.41 -7.17 -3.64
N ALA A 208 1.74 -7.05 -2.50
CA ALA A 208 0.41 -6.46 -2.42
C ALA A 208 0.41 -4.96 -2.80
N ALA A 209 1.36 -4.17 -2.28
CA ALA A 209 1.49 -2.77 -2.64
C ALA A 209 1.73 -2.59 -4.13
N SER A 210 2.68 -3.34 -4.71
CA SER A 210 2.97 -3.27 -6.15
C SER A 210 1.80 -3.71 -7.03
N ARG A 211 0.99 -4.69 -6.57
CA ARG A 211 -0.23 -5.08 -7.29
C ARG A 211 -1.28 -3.96 -7.26
N GLY A 212 -1.37 -3.23 -6.14
CA GLY A 212 -2.22 -2.03 -6.05
C GLY A 212 -1.84 -0.97 -7.10
N ILE A 213 -0.53 -0.71 -7.29
CA ILE A 213 -0.03 0.21 -8.31
C ILE A 213 -0.44 -0.25 -9.73
N GLU A 214 -0.18 -1.51 -10.05
CA GLU A 214 -0.53 -2.06 -11.37
C GLU A 214 -2.03 -1.94 -11.66
N ILE A 215 -2.89 -2.21 -10.68
CA ILE A 215 -4.33 -2.05 -10.82
C ILE A 215 -4.70 -0.58 -11.00
N ALA A 216 -4.07 0.34 -10.28
CA ALA A 216 -4.31 1.77 -10.42
C ALA A 216 -3.97 2.25 -11.84
N GLU A 217 -2.79 1.87 -12.37
CA GLU A 217 -2.37 2.20 -13.74
C GLU A 217 -3.35 1.67 -14.80
N ILE A 218 -3.81 0.42 -14.64
CA ILE A 218 -4.81 -0.17 -15.56
C ILE A 218 -6.17 0.54 -15.42
N SER A 219 -6.52 1.01 -14.23
CA SER A 219 -7.81 1.68 -13.98
C SER A 219 -7.91 3.07 -14.60
N GLU A 220 -6.80 3.66 -15.05
CA GLU A 220 -6.83 4.91 -15.83
C GLU A 220 -7.44 4.74 -17.22
N PHE A 221 -7.45 3.52 -17.78
CA PHE A 221 -8.09 3.25 -19.05
C PHE A 221 -9.61 3.15 -18.91
N PRO A 222 -10.42 4.02 -19.56
CA PRO A 222 -11.87 4.11 -19.33
C PRO A 222 -12.66 2.87 -19.79
N ASP A 223 -12.08 2.04 -20.66
CA ASP A 223 -12.72 0.82 -21.15
C ASP A 223 -12.84 -0.29 -20.10
N ASN A 224 -12.14 -0.15 -18.96
CA ASN A 224 -12.19 -1.07 -17.81
C ASN A 224 -13.28 -0.69 -16.80
N ILE A 225 -14.48 -0.34 -17.27
CA ILE A 225 -15.60 0.03 -16.39
C ILE A 225 -16.30 -1.23 -15.87
N TYR A 226 -16.00 -1.62 -14.64
CA TYR A 226 -16.85 -2.53 -13.90
C TYR A 226 -17.99 -1.75 -13.21
N ARG A 227 -19.21 -1.94 -13.67
CA ARG A 227 -20.39 -1.37 -13.03
C ARG A 227 -20.63 -2.10 -11.71
N LYS A 228 -20.68 -1.33 -10.61
CA LYS A 228 -21.09 -1.71 -9.24
C LYS A 228 -20.96 -3.19 -8.86
N LEU A 229 -20.07 -3.48 -7.91
CA LEU A 229 -20.13 -4.71 -7.14
C LEU A 229 -21.38 -4.72 -6.25
N THR A 230 -22.50 -5.14 -6.82
CA THR A 230 -23.76 -5.39 -6.08
C THR A 230 -23.67 -6.59 -5.14
N TYR A 231 -22.58 -7.36 -5.20
CA TYR A 231 -22.41 -8.59 -4.43
C TYR A 231 -22.08 -8.39 -2.94
N PHE A 232 -21.52 -7.24 -2.53
CA PHE A 232 -21.21 -7.00 -1.12
C PHE A 232 -22.44 -6.56 -0.30
N SER A 233 -23.54 -6.15 -0.90
CA SER A 233 -24.77 -5.83 -0.20
C SER A 233 -25.49 -7.06 0.36
N ASN A 234 -25.21 -8.25 -0.13
CA ASN A 234 -25.88 -9.49 0.25
C ASN A 234 -25.10 -10.35 1.26
N LEU A 235 -23.88 -9.97 1.65
CA LEU A 235 -23.10 -10.71 2.66
C LEU A 235 -23.49 -10.40 4.12
N ASN A 236 -24.43 -9.47 4.35
CA ASN A 236 -24.91 -9.10 5.68
C ASN A 236 -26.23 -9.75 6.08
N THR A 237 -26.73 -10.75 5.34
CA THR A 237 -28.02 -11.41 5.65
C THR A 237 -27.86 -12.93 5.76
N SER A 238 -26.93 -13.38 6.61
CA SER A 238 -27.01 -14.76 7.16
C SER A 238 -26.17 -14.87 8.42
#